data_62c083620851e2013e36a5bcc54b3fec
#
_entry.id   62c083620851e2013e36a5bcc54b3fec
#
_cell.length_a   1.000
_cell.length_b   1.000
_cell.length_c   1.000
_cell.angle_alpha   90.00
_cell.angle_beta   90.00
_cell.angle_gamma   90.00
#
_symmetry.space_group_name_H-M   'P 1'
#
loop_
_entity.id
_entity.type
_entity.pdbx_description
1 polymer ?
#
loop_
_entity_poly.entity_id
_entity_poly.type
_entity_poly.pdbx_seq_one_letter_code
_entity_poly.pdbx_strand_id
1 'polypeptide(L)'
;MKRATLFLTLMFILAGCKFGGFSSKTGSGNMKTEKRTVPAFTSVKISGAYDVEIVARDEQSLEIEGDDNLLPLIKTEVKNNVLEIGNSQSISTKRNLRVRISVPKFDRISTSGASDIVITGVKSDEFNIESSGAGSLKVSGEAKVVAVDTSGAGEIDAKDLRAEKVNITSTGAAHADVYASEELRASVSGAGDVNYYGNPKTVSEDKSGAGSITKR
;
A
#
# COMPACT_ATOMS: atom_id res chain seq x y z
N MET A 1 -48.62 -57.73 0.26
CA MET A 1 -47.89 -56.65 0.97
C MET A 1 -46.92 -56.00 -0.04
N LYS A 2 -47.33 -54.89 -0.65
CA LYS A 2 -46.56 -54.19 -1.68
C LYS A 2 -45.86 -52.99 -1.04
N ARG A 3 -44.51 -52.95 -1.03
CA ARG A 3 -43.72 -51.84 -0.54
C ARG A 3 -43.53 -50.82 -1.68
N ALA A 4 -44.13 -49.66 -1.57
CA ALA A 4 -43.94 -48.54 -2.46
C ALA A 4 -42.67 -47.77 -2.06
N THR A 5 -41.67 -47.75 -2.92
CA THR A 5 -40.42 -46.99 -2.77
C THR A 5 -40.64 -45.59 -3.37
N LEU A 6 -40.66 -44.58 -2.50
CA LEU A 6 -40.80 -43.17 -2.92
C LEU A 6 -39.43 -42.62 -3.27
N PHE A 7 -39.16 -42.37 -4.59
CA PHE A 7 -37.99 -41.66 -5.08
C PHE A 7 -38.23 -40.16 -4.94
N LEU A 8 -37.55 -39.54 -4.00
CA LEU A 8 -37.51 -38.07 -3.85
C LEU A 8 -36.42 -37.48 -4.74
N THR A 9 -36.81 -36.99 -5.92
CA THR A 9 -35.93 -36.31 -6.87
C THR A 9 -35.65 -34.90 -6.35
N LEU A 10 -34.44 -34.67 -5.80
CA LEU A 10 -33.96 -33.35 -5.38
C LEU A 10 -33.53 -32.57 -6.62
N MET A 11 -34.37 -31.65 -7.07
CA MET A 11 -34.12 -30.75 -8.20
C MET A 11 -33.24 -29.59 -7.74
N PHE A 12 -31.94 -29.67 -8.05
CA PHE A 12 -30.99 -28.59 -7.85
C PHE A 12 -31.29 -27.43 -8.82
N ILE A 13 -31.94 -26.37 -8.34
CA ILE A 13 -32.11 -25.13 -9.08
C ILE A 13 -30.76 -24.38 -9.05
N LEU A 14 -29.98 -24.51 -10.12
CA LEU A 14 -28.83 -23.66 -10.39
C LEU A 14 -29.36 -22.24 -10.69
N ALA A 15 -29.46 -21.41 -9.65
CA ALA A 15 -29.61 -19.98 -9.82
C ALA A 15 -28.35 -19.45 -10.48
N GLY A 16 -28.40 -19.24 -11.79
CA GLY A 16 -27.33 -18.61 -12.57
C GLY A 16 -27.14 -17.17 -12.08
N CYS A 17 -26.16 -16.96 -11.21
CA CYS A 17 -25.64 -15.62 -10.95
C CYS A 17 -25.13 -15.08 -12.31
N LYS A 18 -25.87 -14.14 -12.91
CA LYS A 18 -25.33 -13.31 -13.97
C LYS A 18 -24.19 -12.49 -13.35
N PHE A 19 -22.97 -12.98 -13.47
CA PHE A 19 -21.77 -12.16 -13.26
C PHE A 19 -21.83 -11.05 -14.32
N GLY A 20 -22.25 -9.86 -13.90
CA GLY A 20 -22.13 -8.66 -14.70
C GLY A 20 -20.63 -8.50 -15.01
N GLY A 21 -20.25 -8.65 -16.28
CA GLY A 21 -18.86 -8.54 -16.71
C GLY A 21 -18.33 -7.17 -16.32
N PHE A 22 -17.34 -7.15 -15.40
CA PHE A 22 -16.53 -5.96 -15.16
C PHE A 22 -15.75 -5.66 -16.43
N SER A 23 -16.25 -4.69 -17.22
CA SER A 23 -15.56 -4.22 -18.42
C SER A 23 -14.31 -3.46 -17.97
N SER A 24 -13.15 -4.07 -18.16
CA SER A 24 -11.86 -3.44 -17.94
C SER A 24 -11.40 -2.75 -19.24
N LYS A 25 -10.93 -1.51 -19.13
CA LYS A 25 -10.34 -0.80 -20.27
C LYS A 25 -8.91 -1.30 -20.51
N THR A 26 -8.67 -1.87 -21.68
CA THR A 26 -7.35 -2.38 -22.06
C THR A 26 -6.46 -1.24 -22.59
N GLY A 27 -5.20 -1.24 -22.18
CA GLY A 27 -4.17 -0.33 -22.66
C GLY A 27 -3.89 -0.49 -24.15
N SER A 28 -3.61 0.62 -24.82
CA SER A 28 -3.32 0.68 -26.26
C SER A 28 -1.96 0.10 -26.64
N GLY A 29 -1.03 0.04 -25.70
CA GLY A 29 0.38 -0.29 -25.90
C GLY A 29 1.25 0.93 -26.28
N ASN A 30 0.65 2.10 -26.53
CA ASN A 30 1.37 3.34 -26.81
C ASN A 30 1.69 4.07 -25.51
N MET A 31 2.93 4.05 -25.08
CA MET A 31 3.35 4.71 -23.85
C MET A 31 3.43 6.24 -24.02
N LYS A 32 2.93 6.94 -23.01
CA LYS A 32 2.99 8.40 -22.91
C LYS A 32 3.27 8.82 -21.49
N THR A 33 4.01 9.90 -21.31
CA THR A 33 4.23 10.56 -20.02
C THR A 33 3.42 11.85 -19.97
N GLU A 34 2.72 12.06 -18.85
CA GLU A 34 1.92 13.26 -18.60
C GLU A 34 2.37 13.92 -17.28
N LYS A 35 2.72 15.20 -17.36
CA LYS A 35 2.96 16.03 -16.18
C LYS A 35 1.64 16.60 -15.70
N ARG A 36 1.39 16.53 -14.40
CA ARG A 36 0.17 17.05 -13.79
C ARG A 36 0.48 18.14 -12.78
N THR A 37 -0.20 19.26 -12.92
CA THR A 37 -0.15 20.34 -11.93
C THR A 37 -1.26 20.11 -10.90
N VAL A 38 -0.88 20.00 -9.64
CA VAL A 38 -1.79 19.80 -8.51
C VAL A 38 -1.45 20.79 -7.39
N PRO A 39 -2.40 21.16 -6.52
CA PRO A 39 -2.11 21.94 -5.32
C PRO A 39 -1.01 21.31 -4.44
N ALA A 40 -0.46 22.08 -3.51
CA ALA A 40 0.52 21.58 -2.56
C ALA A 40 -0.08 20.46 -1.68
N PHE A 41 0.72 19.45 -1.39
CA PHE A 41 0.36 18.32 -0.52
C PHE A 41 1.58 17.87 0.29
N THR A 42 1.35 17.17 1.39
CA THR A 42 2.40 16.55 2.22
C THR A 42 2.17 15.05 2.41
N SER A 43 1.05 14.55 1.91
CA SER A 43 0.65 13.15 2.06
C SER A 43 0.18 12.59 0.73
N VAL A 44 0.36 11.28 0.52
CA VAL A 44 -0.07 10.59 -0.70
C VAL A 44 -0.91 9.38 -0.33
N LYS A 45 -2.02 9.21 -1.05
CA LYS A 45 -2.88 8.03 -0.99
C LYS A 45 -2.96 7.38 -2.36
N ILE A 46 -2.61 6.10 -2.43
CA ILE A 46 -2.57 5.34 -3.68
C ILE A 46 -3.54 4.17 -3.59
N SER A 47 -4.41 4.06 -4.59
CA SER A 47 -5.39 2.97 -4.71
C SER A 47 -5.31 2.34 -6.09
N GLY A 48 -4.80 1.11 -6.17
CA GLY A 48 -4.63 0.39 -7.43
C GLY A 48 -3.31 -0.38 -7.50
N ALA A 49 -2.80 -0.52 -8.73
CA ALA A 49 -1.55 -1.22 -9.04
C ALA A 49 -0.65 -0.28 -9.85
N TYR A 50 0.36 0.28 -9.21
CA TYR A 50 1.28 1.26 -9.77
C TYR A 50 2.72 0.98 -9.33
N ASP A 51 3.68 1.32 -10.19
CA ASP A 51 5.08 1.51 -9.80
C ASP A 51 5.25 2.97 -9.40
N VAL A 52 5.52 3.25 -8.13
CA VAL A 52 5.54 4.61 -7.61
C VAL A 52 6.91 4.97 -7.05
N GLU A 53 7.44 6.09 -7.48
CA GLU A 53 8.66 6.68 -6.94
C GLU A 53 8.33 8.03 -6.31
N ILE A 54 8.64 8.20 -5.02
CA ILE A 54 8.46 9.45 -4.27
C ILE A 54 9.83 9.91 -3.76
N VAL A 55 10.19 11.13 -4.12
CA VAL A 55 11.44 11.75 -3.66
C VAL A 55 11.11 13.00 -2.84
N ALA A 56 11.48 13.01 -1.56
CA ALA A 56 11.37 14.22 -0.75
C ALA A 56 12.52 15.18 -1.11
N ARG A 57 12.19 16.28 -1.80
CA ARG A 57 13.12 17.33 -2.25
C ARG A 57 12.39 18.64 -2.55
N ASP A 58 13.12 19.72 -2.74
CA ASP A 58 12.62 21.10 -2.72
C ASP A 58 11.50 21.45 -3.72
N GLU A 59 11.42 20.79 -4.87
CA GLU A 59 10.40 21.11 -5.88
C GLU A 59 9.31 20.04 -5.96
N GLN A 60 8.04 20.51 -5.98
CA GLN A 60 6.90 19.63 -6.17
C GLN A 60 6.69 19.31 -7.65
N SER A 61 6.57 18.04 -7.99
CA SER A 61 6.20 17.58 -9.33
C SER A 61 5.40 16.28 -9.28
N LEU A 62 4.57 16.07 -10.30
CA LEU A 62 3.83 14.85 -10.51
C LEU A 62 3.87 14.46 -11.98
N GLU A 63 4.41 13.28 -12.26
CA GLU A 63 4.45 12.70 -13.60
C GLU A 63 3.82 11.30 -13.57
N ILE A 64 3.02 10.99 -14.60
CA ILE A 64 2.43 9.68 -14.78
C ILE A 64 2.78 9.17 -16.15
N GLU A 65 3.31 7.95 -16.22
CA GLU A 65 3.66 7.25 -17.45
C GLU A 65 2.81 5.98 -17.59
N GLY A 66 2.23 5.80 -18.75
CA GLY A 66 1.39 4.64 -19.06
C GLY A 66 0.83 4.68 -20.46
N ASP A 67 -0.06 3.74 -20.76
CA ASP A 67 -0.77 3.72 -22.02
C ASP A 67 -1.59 5.01 -22.23
N ASP A 68 -1.47 5.64 -23.40
CA ASP A 68 -2.08 6.94 -23.73
C ASP A 68 -3.61 6.97 -23.48
N ASN A 69 -4.29 5.86 -23.77
CA ASN A 69 -5.73 5.71 -23.59
C ASN A 69 -6.13 5.42 -22.13
N LEU A 70 -5.19 5.09 -21.23
CA LEU A 70 -5.43 4.85 -19.80
C LEU A 70 -5.15 6.07 -18.95
N LEU A 71 -4.22 6.95 -19.36
CA LEU A 71 -3.87 8.15 -18.60
C LEU A 71 -5.09 9.03 -18.20
N PRO A 72 -6.10 9.25 -19.07
CA PRO A 72 -7.29 10.01 -18.69
C PRO A 72 -8.16 9.33 -17.61
N LEU A 73 -7.98 8.04 -17.38
CA LEU A 73 -8.72 7.25 -16.40
C LEU A 73 -8.05 7.27 -15.01
N ILE A 74 -6.80 7.72 -14.94
CA ILE A 74 -6.07 7.88 -13.69
C ILE A 74 -6.45 9.22 -13.08
N LYS A 75 -7.13 9.19 -11.95
CA LYS A 75 -7.49 10.39 -11.17
C LYS A 75 -6.33 10.80 -10.29
N THR A 76 -6.09 12.10 -10.23
CA THR A 76 -5.15 12.74 -9.30
C THR A 76 -5.83 13.96 -8.73
N GLU A 77 -6.13 13.94 -7.44
CA GLU A 77 -6.84 15.02 -6.76
C GLU A 77 -6.18 15.29 -5.41
N VAL A 78 -6.06 16.56 -5.03
CA VAL A 78 -5.57 16.92 -3.70
C VAL A 78 -6.73 17.37 -2.84
N LYS A 79 -6.93 16.66 -1.71
CA LYS A 79 -7.91 16.98 -0.68
C LYS A 79 -7.22 16.99 0.69
N ASN A 80 -7.43 18.06 1.45
CA ASN A 80 -6.84 18.18 2.81
C ASN A 80 -5.34 17.89 2.87
N ASN A 81 -4.56 18.41 1.93
CA ASN A 81 -3.12 18.16 1.76
C ASN A 81 -2.75 16.71 1.42
N VAL A 82 -3.68 15.87 1.02
CA VAL A 82 -3.46 14.49 0.57
C VAL A 82 -3.64 14.43 -0.95
N LEU A 83 -2.61 14.02 -1.68
CA LEU A 83 -2.70 13.65 -3.09
C LEU A 83 -3.30 12.25 -3.20
N GLU A 84 -4.52 12.15 -3.71
CA GLU A 84 -5.18 10.88 -3.99
C GLU A 84 -4.93 10.46 -5.44
N ILE A 85 -4.40 9.25 -5.62
CA ILE A 85 -4.15 8.62 -6.93
C ILE A 85 -4.93 7.32 -7.01
N GLY A 86 -5.72 7.17 -8.07
CA GLY A 86 -6.51 5.96 -8.29
C GLY A 86 -7.14 5.93 -9.68
N ASN A 87 -7.84 4.84 -9.99
CA ASN A 87 -8.50 4.66 -11.27
C ASN A 87 -9.99 5.03 -11.18
N SER A 88 -10.52 5.69 -12.22
CA SER A 88 -11.97 5.97 -12.33
C SER A 88 -12.79 4.75 -12.72
N GLN A 89 -12.15 3.72 -13.28
CA GLN A 89 -12.74 2.43 -13.65
C GLN A 89 -11.66 1.34 -13.71
N SER A 90 -12.07 0.09 -13.81
CA SER A 90 -11.11 -1.02 -13.99
C SER A 90 -10.31 -0.85 -15.28
N ILE A 91 -9.01 -1.01 -15.17
CA ILE A 91 -8.06 -0.96 -16.27
C ILE A 91 -7.24 -2.25 -16.34
N SER A 92 -6.77 -2.59 -17.52
CA SER A 92 -5.87 -3.71 -17.80
C SER A 92 -4.76 -3.24 -18.70
N THR A 93 -3.52 -3.38 -18.28
CA THR A 93 -2.35 -3.00 -19.06
C THR A 93 -1.32 -4.12 -19.04
N LYS A 94 -0.50 -4.21 -20.09
CA LYS A 94 0.63 -5.13 -20.16
C LYS A 94 1.90 -4.57 -19.52
N ARG A 95 1.93 -3.26 -19.28
CA ARG A 95 3.05 -2.53 -18.67
C ARG A 95 2.56 -1.79 -17.46
N ASN A 96 3.34 -1.80 -16.38
CA ASN A 96 2.97 -1.09 -15.17
C ASN A 96 2.80 0.40 -15.44
N LEU A 97 1.78 0.98 -14.83
CA LEU A 97 1.62 2.43 -14.77
C LEU A 97 2.63 2.98 -13.77
N ARG A 98 3.46 3.92 -14.21
CA ARG A 98 4.48 4.51 -13.36
C ARG A 98 4.08 5.91 -12.91
N VAL A 99 4.27 6.19 -11.64
CA VAL A 99 4.02 7.50 -11.03
C VAL A 99 5.30 7.99 -10.38
N ARG A 100 5.76 9.19 -10.76
CA ARG A 100 6.90 9.87 -10.13
C ARG A 100 6.42 11.12 -9.43
N ILE A 101 6.73 11.22 -8.16
CA ILE A 101 6.34 12.33 -7.29
C ILE A 101 7.59 12.93 -6.67
N SER A 102 7.66 14.26 -6.71
CA SER A 102 8.60 15.03 -5.91
C SER A 102 7.82 15.96 -5.00
N VAL A 103 8.21 16.06 -3.74
CA VAL A 103 7.50 16.85 -2.73
C VAL A 103 8.46 17.40 -1.69
N PRO A 104 8.35 18.70 -1.28
CA PRO A 104 9.28 19.32 -0.33
C PRO A 104 9.18 18.75 1.10
N LYS A 105 7.98 18.39 1.52
CA LYS A 105 7.70 17.82 2.82
C LYS A 105 6.79 16.61 2.64
N PHE A 106 7.17 15.48 3.25
CA PHE A 106 6.42 14.25 3.12
C PHE A 106 6.22 13.58 4.47
N ASP A 107 4.95 13.51 4.92
CA ASP A 107 4.58 13.12 6.27
C ASP A 107 3.79 11.80 6.32
N ARG A 108 3.15 11.40 5.20
CA ARG A 108 2.29 10.20 5.19
C ARG A 108 2.19 9.54 3.83
N ILE A 109 2.22 8.22 3.84
CA ILE A 109 1.80 7.36 2.73
C ILE A 109 0.68 6.43 3.16
N SER A 110 -0.40 6.36 2.38
CA SER A 110 -1.47 5.36 2.52
C SER A 110 -1.62 4.60 1.22
N THR A 111 -1.54 3.28 1.26
CA THR A 111 -1.66 2.44 0.06
C THR A 111 -2.71 1.36 0.22
N SER A 112 -3.50 1.17 -0.84
CA SER A 112 -4.46 0.08 -0.97
C SER A 112 -4.37 -0.51 -2.37
N GLY A 113 -4.23 -1.82 -2.47
CA GLY A 113 -4.05 -2.51 -3.74
C GLY A 113 -2.71 -3.23 -3.83
N ALA A 114 -2.08 -3.24 -5.01
CA ALA A 114 -0.87 -4.01 -5.29
C ALA A 114 0.21 -3.12 -5.94
N SER A 115 0.48 -1.97 -5.34
CA SER A 115 1.49 -1.03 -5.84
C SER A 115 2.86 -1.33 -5.27
N ASP A 116 3.90 -1.14 -6.09
CA ASP A 116 5.29 -1.15 -5.67
C ASP A 116 5.77 0.29 -5.50
N ILE A 117 6.14 0.66 -4.27
CA ILE A 117 6.39 2.04 -3.89
C ILE A 117 7.80 2.18 -3.32
N VAL A 118 8.57 3.11 -3.85
CA VAL A 118 9.89 3.49 -3.33
C VAL A 118 9.85 4.96 -2.91
N ILE A 119 10.20 5.21 -1.64
CA ILE A 119 10.23 6.55 -1.05
C ILE A 119 11.64 6.85 -0.56
N THR A 120 12.18 7.97 -0.97
CA THR A 120 13.54 8.37 -0.60
C THR A 120 13.60 9.80 -0.07
N GLY A 121 14.54 10.04 0.85
CA GLY A 121 14.82 11.37 1.37
C GLY A 121 13.79 11.89 2.38
N VAL A 122 13.02 11.02 3.02
CA VAL A 122 12.10 11.44 4.09
C VAL A 122 12.88 12.19 5.17
N LYS A 123 12.36 13.35 5.56
CA LYS A 123 12.83 14.13 6.70
C LYS A 123 11.63 14.74 7.42
N SER A 124 11.23 14.13 8.52
CA SER A 124 9.98 14.48 9.21
C SER A 124 10.10 14.31 10.72
N ASP A 125 9.35 15.09 11.49
CA ASP A 125 9.20 14.83 12.93
C ASP A 125 8.31 13.59 13.15
N GLU A 126 7.29 13.40 12.32
CA GLU A 126 6.40 12.25 12.35
C GLU A 126 6.14 11.74 10.93
N PHE A 127 6.35 10.45 10.69
CA PHE A 127 6.07 9.82 9.41
C PHE A 127 5.11 8.64 9.58
N ASN A 128 4.02 8.65 8.82
CA ASN A 128 2.95 7.65 8.94
C ASN A 128 2.91 6.77 7.69
N ILE A 129 2.89 5.46 7.88
CA ILE A 129 2.76 4.44 6.84
C ILE A 129 1.49 3.63 7.09
N GLU A 130 0.56 3.65 6.15
CA GLU A 130 -0.66 2.85 6.17
C GLU A 130 -0.68 1.95 4.94
N SER A 131 -0.74 0.62 5.14
CA SER A 131 -0.79 -0.36 4.06
C SER A 131 -1.90 -1.38 4.27
N SER A 132 -2.82 -1.45 3.32
CA SER A 132 -3.92 -2.43 3.33
C SER A 132 -3.95 -3.31 2.09
N GLY A 133 -2.83 -3.44 1.40
CA GLY A 133 -2.74 -4.17 0.13
C GLY A 133 -1.79 -5.38 0.18
N ALA A 134 -1.34 -5.77 -1.00
CA ALA A 134 -0.38 -6.85 -1.22
C ALA A 134 0.85 -6.39 -2.03
N GLY A 135 1.09 -5.10 -2.09
CA GLY A 135 2.26 -4.50 -2.75
C GLY A 135 3.49 -4.43 -1.84
N SER A 136 4.56 -3.85 -2.37
CA SER A 136 5.79 -3.58 -1.66
C SER A 136 5.96 -2.07 -1.40
N LEU A 137 6.49 -1.73 -0.22
CA LEU A 137 6.80 -0.36 0.16
C LEU A 137 8.21 -0.29 0.71
N LYS A 138 9.09 0.43 0.04
CA LYS A 138 10.44 0.70 0.53
C LYS A 138 10.57 2.18 0.88
N VAL A 139 11.06 2.46 2.10
CA VAL A 139 11.20 3.84 2.62
C VAL A 139 12.58 4.07 3.18
N SER A 140 13.17 5.23 2.86
CA SER A 140 14.46 5.65 3.40
C SER A 140 14.49 7.13 3.76
N GLY A 141 15.31 7.48 4.77
CA GLY A 141 15.44 8.83 5.29
C GLY A 141 15.56 8.88 6.80
N GLU A 142 15.01 9.91 7.41
CA GLU A 142 15.07 10.17 8.85
C GLU A 142 13.72 10.64 9.36
N ALA A 143 13.30 10.15 10.54
CA ALA A 143 12.13 10.65 11.26
C ALA A 143 12.34 10.54 12.78
N LYS A 144 11.70 11.41 13.58
CA LYS A 144 11.73 11.20 15.04
C LYS A 144 10.78 10.08 15.43
N VAL A 145 9.56 10.11 14.91
CA VAL A 145 8.54 9.09 15.20
C VAL A 145 8.06 8.50 13.88
N VAL A 146 8.00 7.18 13.80
CA VAL A 146 7.39 6.45 12.69
C VAL A 146 6.22 5.63 13.22
N ALA A 147 5.05 5.81 12.61
CA ALA A 147 3.88 4.96 12.83
C ALA A 147 3.62 4.10 11.60
N VAL A 148 3.47 2.80 11.80
CA VAL A 148 3.21 1.83 10.74
C VAL A 148 1.96 1.04 11.08
N ASP A 149 0.95 1.14 10.22
CA ASP A 149 -0.28 0.33 10.30
C ASP A 149 -0.41 -0.52 9.04
N THR A 150 -0.35 -1.84 9.20
CA THR A 150 -0.53 -2.77 8.08
C THR A 150 -1.60 -3.81 8.36
N SER A 151 -2.49 -3.99 7.40
CA SER A 151 -3.59 -4.97 7.48
C SER A 151 -3.63 -5.94 6.29
N GLY A 152 -2.65 -5.87 5.40
CA GLY A 152 -2.61 -6.68 4.19
C GLY A 152 -1.67 -7.88 4.27
N ALA A 153 -1.16 -8.27 3.10
CA ALA A 153 -0.16 -9.32 2.91
C ALA A 153 1.06 -8.79 2.12
N GLY A 154 1.31 -7.48 2.21
CA GLY A 154 2.41 -6.82 1.53
C GLY A 154 3.72 -6.85 2.31
N GLU A 155 4.72 -6.21 1.74
CA GLU A 155 6.05 -6.04 2.34
C GLU A 155 6.32 -4.56 2.61
N ILE A 156 6.83 -4.26 3.82
CA ILE A 156 7.27 -2.91 4.21
C ILE A 156 8.75 -2.96 4.60
N ASP A 157 9.63 -2.44 3.74
CA ASP A 157 11.06 -2.27 4.02
C ASP A 157 11.33 -0.82 4.44
N ALA A 158 11.29 -0.55 5.73
CA ALA A 158 11.59 0.74 6.35
C ALA A 158 12.85 0.68 7.24
N LYS A 159 13.73 -0.32 7.08
CA LYS A 159 14.99 -0.42 7.85
C LYS A 159 15.97 0.71 7.56
N ASP A 160 15.86 1.34 6.37
CA ASP A 160 16.66 2.48 5.96
C ASP A 160 16.01 3.84 6.30
N LEU A 161 14.83 3.83 6.94
CA LEU A 161 14.21 5.00 7.57
C LEU A 161 14.65 5.07 9.03
N ARG A 162 15.64 5.90 9.32
CA ARG A 162 16.21 6.05 10.67
C ARG A 162 15.24 6.76 11.60
N ALA A 163 14.65 6.04 12.54
CA ALA A 163 13.70 6.58 13.51
C ALA A 163 14.24 6.54 14.94
N GLU A 164 13.88 7.53 15.75
CA GLU A 164 14.09 7.47 17.20
C GLU A 164 13.07 6.51 17.83
N LYS A 165 11.79 6.66 17.46
CA LYS A 165 10.69 5.84 17.97
C LYS A 165 9.88 5.24 16.84
N VAL A 166 9.50 3.98 17.01
CA VAL A 166 8.64 3.27 16.07
C VAL A 166 7.44 2.67 16.81
N ASN A 167 6.24 2.93 16.29
CA ASN A 167 5.01 2.25 16.66
C ASN A 167 4.52 1.47 15.45
N ILE A 168 4.47 0.14 15.54
CA ILE A 168 4.00 -0.69 14.45
C ILE A 168 2.86 -1.61 14.88
N THR A 169 1.78 -1.60 14.10
CA THR A 169 0.65 -2.51 14.22
C THR A 169 0.49 -3.31 12.94
N SER A 170 0.56 -4.64 13.04
CA SER A 170 0.35 -5.57 11.93
C SER A 170 -0.81 -6.51 12.25
N THR A 171 -1.87 -6.45 11.43
CA THR A 171 -3.09 -7.28 11.63
C THR A 171 -3.31 -8.31 10.54
N GLY A 172 -2.37 -8.48 9.63
CA GLY A 172 -2.52 -9.39 8.48
C GLY A 172 -1.42 -10.45 8.43
N ALA A 173 -0.92 -10.70 7.23
CA ALA A 173 0.21 -11.57 6.93
C ALA A 173 1.37 -10.78 6.29
N ALA A 174 1.47 -9.49 6.61
CA ALA A 174 2.51 -8.62 6.08
C ALA A 174 3.87 -8.90 6.74
N HIS A 175 4.93 -8.68 5.95
CA HIS A 175 6.29 -8.62 6.47
C HIS A 175 6.71 -7.15 6.61
N ALA A 176 7.31 -6.79 7.76
CA ALA A 176 7.76 -5.43 7.98
C ALA A 176 9.16 -5.40 8.61
N ASP A 177 10.05 -4.65 7.99
CA ASP A 177 11.40 -4.32 8.48
C ASP A 177 11.42 -2.86 8.92
N VAL A 178 11.71 -2.57 10.19
CA VAL A 178 11.74 -1.21 10.74
C VAL A 178 13.03 -0.93 11.52
N TYR A 179 13.43 0.33 11.65
CA TYR A 179 14.59 0.74 12.44
C TYR A 179 14.18 1.69 13.56
N ALA A 180 14.56 1.35 14.80
CA ALA A 180 14.35 2.20 15.96
C ALA A 180 15.66 2.36 16.77
N SER A 181 15.98 3.58 17.20
CA SER A 181 17.16 3.84 18.03
C SER A 181 16.86 4.01 19.53
N GLU A 182 15.64 4.41 19.90
CA GLU A 182 15.27 4.68 21.29
C GLU A 182 14.12 3.81 21.80
N GLU A 183 13.02 3.72 21.05
CA GLU A 183 11.81 3.03 21.49
C GLU A 183 11.15 2.27 20.34
N LEU A 184 10.79 1.02 20.61
CA LEU A 184 9.94 0.22 19.73
C LEU A 184 8.68 -0.23 20.48
N ARG A 185 7.51 0.04 19.91
CA ARG A 185 6.26 -0.61 20.27
C ARG A 185 5.74 -1.38 19.06
N ALA A 186 5.64 -2.69 19.20
CA ALA A 186 5.22 -3.56 18.12
C ALA A 186 4.05 -4.44 18.56
N SER A 187 2.95 -4.38 17.81
CA SER A 187 1.78 -5.24 17.98
C SER A 187 1.54 -6.04 16.72
N VAL A 188 1.51 -7.38 16.84
CA VAL A 188 1.25 -8.30 15.74
C VAL A 188 0.07 -9.18 16.08
N SER A 189 -1.02 -9.05 15.32
CA SER A 189 -2.19 -9.92 15.42
C SER A 189 -2.47 -10.56 14.05
N GLY A 190 -1.99 -11.79 13.86
CA GLY A 190 -2.11 -12.47 12.57
C GLY A 190 -0.94 -13.41 12.32
N ALA A 191 -0.52 -13.54 11.07
CA ALA A 191 0.59 -14.39 10.63
C ALA A 191 1.75 -13.56 10.03
N GLY A 192 1.77 -12.26 10.27
CA GLY A 192 2.81 -11.36 9.78
C GLY A 192 4.06 -11.38 10.65
N ASP A 193 5.19 -10.98 10.08
CA ASP A 193 6.48 -10.91 10.75
C ASP A 193 6.98 -9.47 10.79
N VAL A 194 7.44 -9.05 11.96
CA VAL A 194 8.10 -7.75 12.16
C VAL A 194 9.55 -7.99 12.55
N ASN A 195 10.49 -7.53 11.72
CA ASN A 195 11.89 -7.45 12.09
C ASN A 195 12.24 -6.01 12.48
N TYR A 196 12.98 -5.84 13.55
CA TYR A 196 13.47 -4.53 13.91
C TYR A 196 14.98 -4.47 13.99
N TYR A 197 15.50 -3.36 13.51
CA TYR A 197 16.93 -3.02 13.46
C TYR A 197 17.22 -1.88 14.42
N GLY A 198 18.49 -1.67 14.73
CA GLY A 198 18.92 -0.69 15.71
C GLY A 198 19.07 -1.29 17.10
N ASN A 199 19.18 -0.41 18.10
CA ASN A 199 19.34 -0.84 19.49
C ASN A 199 18.46 0.00 20.40
N PRO A 200 17.12 -0.08 20.29
CA PRO A 200 16.22 0.71 21.12
C PRO A 200 16.39 0.37 22.61
N LYS A 201 16.34 1.41 23.44
CA LYS A 201 16.46 1.30 24.91
C LYS A 201 15.21 0.65 25.51
N THR A 202 14.07 0.84 24.87
CA THR A 202 12.77 0.31 25.30
C THR A 202 12.13 -0.45 24.17
N VAL A 203 11.73 -1.70 24.45
CA VAL A 203 10.98 -2.55 23.51
C VAL A 203 9.73 -3.06 24.21
N SER A 204 8.57 -2.80 23.60
CA SER A 204 7.27 -3.32 24.02
C SER A 204 6.68 -4.14 22.87
N GLU A 205 6.47 -5.42 23.13
CA GLU A 205 5.94 -6.38 22.14
C GLU A 205 4.61 -6.92 22.61
N ASP A 206 3.62 -6.92 21.72
CA ASP A 206 2.33 -7.59 21.90
C ASP A 206 2.07 -8.51 20.73
N LYS A 207 1.87 -9.80 21.01
CA LYS A 207 1.69 -10.82 19.97
C LYS A 207 0.44 -11.64 20.22
N SER A 208 -0.46 -11.66 19.23
CA SER A 208 -1.61 -12.54 19.19
C SER A 208 -1.73 -13.18 17.81
N GLY A 209 -1.45 -14.47 17.71
CA GLY A 209 -1.43 -15.18 16.42
C GLY A 209 -0.16 -15.97 16.17
N ALA A 210 0.12 -16.29 14.90
CA ALA A 210 1.28 -17.08 14.46
C ALA A 210 2.49 -16.24 13.99
N GLY A 211 2.36 -14.92 14.04
CA GLY A 211 3.41 -13.99 13.61
C GLY A 211 4.57 -13.87 14.58
N SER A 212 5.63 -13.21 14.15
CA SER A 212 6.84 -13.01 14.95
C SER A 212 7.27 -11.54 15.03
N ILE A 213 7.98 -11.20 16.14
CA ILE A 213 8.71 -9.93 16.29
C ILE A 213 10.14 -10.34 16.61
N THR A 214 11.09 -9.92 15.76
CA THR A 214 12.47 -10.40 15.83
C THR A 214 13.46 -9.25 15.69
N LYS A 215 14.44 -9.18 16.60
CA LYS A 215 15.58 -8.27 16.48
C LYS A 215 16.59 -8.81 15.46
N ARG A 216 17.09 -7.93 14.59
CA ARG A 216 18.10 -8.21 13.58
C ARG A 216 19.39 -7.41 13.82
#